data_308ca1af7fa6b3dcc688b9eb781515d0
#
_entry.id   308ca1af7fa6b3dcc688b9eb781515d0
#
_cell.length_a   1.000
_cell.length_b   1.000
_cell.length_c   1.000
_cell.angle_alpha   90.00
_cell.angle_beta   90.00
_cell.angle_gamma   90.00
#
_symmetry.space_group_name_H-M   'P 1'
#
loop_
_entity.id
_entity.type
_entity.pdbx_description
1 polymer ?
#
loop_
_entity_poly.entity_id
_entity_poly.type
_entity_poly.pdbx_seq_one_letter_code
_entity_poly.pdbx_strand_id
1 'polypeptide(L)'
;MNENESVTNDHDTDAATIGAGDSGTRPVNIAVIGGDGIGPEVTREAVKVLGAAVGTDAFTTTEFDLGADRYRRDGEIYPADDIAELAKADAILLGAVGAEPGATDVPSGLVERGFLLRLRFAFDHYVNLRPARLFPGVDGVLSENITNDAPIDLVVVREGTEGLYCGNGGVVRAGTPHE
;
A
#
# COMPACT_ATOMS: atom_id res chain seq x y z
N MET A 1 34.56 -33.56 33.91
CA MET A 1 33.91 -34.00 32.66
C MET A 1 32.65 -33.17 32.49
N ASN A 2 32.75 -32.08 31.78
CA ASN A 2 31.63 -31.26 31.36
C ASN A 2 31.79 -31.08 29.86
N GLU A 3 30.97 -31.76 29.12
CA GLU A 3 30.88 -31.60 27.68
C GLU A 3 29.96 -30.40 27.38
N ASN A 4 30.52 -29.39 26.74
CA ASN A 4 29.87 -28.19 26.33
C ASN A 4 29.43 -28.43 24.87
N GLU A 5 28.15 -28.79 24.64
CA GLU A 5 27.59 -28.87 23.30
C GLU A 5 27.35 -27.45 22.77
N SER A 6 28.14 -27.08 21.78
CA SER A 6 27.91 -25.88 20.98
C SER A 6 26.76 -26.11 20.00
N VAL A 7 25.64 -25.45 20.23
CA VAL A 7 24.56 -25.40 19.27
C VAL A 7 24.91 -24.38 18.18
N THR A 8 25.31 -24.90 17.03
CA THR A 8 25.44 -24.08 15.80
C THR A 8 24.06 -23.84 15.23
N ASN A 9 23.60 -22.60 15.34
CA ASN A 9 22.41 -22.14 14.59
C ASN A 9 22.81 -21.81 13.15
N ASP A 10 22.73 -22.79 12.27
CA ASP A 10 22.70 -22.58 10.84
C ASP A 10 21.31 -22.05 10.47
N HIS A 11 21.13 -20.73 10.44
CA HIS A 11 20.06 -20.10 9.70
C HIS A 11 20.49 -19.94 8.24
N ASP A 12 20.36 -21.03 7.51
CA ASP A 12 20.28 -20.99 6.06
C ASP A 12 18.98 -20.22 5.70
N THR A 13 19.13 -18.94 5.42
CA THR A 13 18.07 -18.17 4.76
C THR A 13 18.02 -18.61 3.31
N ASP A 14 17.29 -19.68 3.03
CA ASP A 14 16.78 -19.95 1.70
C ASP A 14 15.98 -18.73 1.25
N ALA A 15 16.64 -17.87 0.48
CA ALA A 15 15.97 -16.90 -0.35
C ALA A 15 15.07 -17.72 -1.29
N ALA A 16 13.77 -17.72 -0.99
CA ALA A 16 12.78 -18.35 -1.86
C ALA A 16 12.97 -17.76 -3.25
N THR A 17 13.70 -18.46 -4.09
CA THR A 17 13.69 -18.28 -5.53
C THR A 17 12.24 -18.55 -5.93
N ILE A 18 11.49 -17.48 -6.18
CA ILE A 18 10.20 -17.59 -6.86
C ILE A 18 10.56 -18.09 -8.24
N GLY A 19 10.54 -19.41 -8.37
CA GLY A 19 10.79 -20.09 -9.63
C GLY A 19 9.75 -19.60 -10.64
N ALA A 20 10.23 -19.14 -11.79
CA ALA A 20 9.44 -19.00 -12.99
C ALA A 20 8.89 -20.39 -13.35
N GLY A 21 7.79 -20.78 -12.70
CA GLY A 21 7.02 -21.97 -13.05
C GLY A 21 6.23 -21.64 -14.31
N ASP A 22 6.57 -22.28 -15.37
CA ASP A 22 5.71 -22.46 -16.54
C ASP A 22 4.49 -23.28 -16.08
N SER A 23 3.53 -22.63 -15.48
CA SER A 23 2.18 -23.12 -15.31
C SER A 23 1.31 -22.18 -16.11
N GLY A 24 0.48 -22.69 -17.01
CA GLY A 24 -0.45 -21.94 -17.87
C GLY A 24 -1.45 -21.08 -17.10
N THR A 25 -0.96 -20.23 -16.23
CA THR A 25 -1.68 -19.23 -15.48
C THR A 25 -1.86 -18.00 -16.35
N ARG A 26 -3.09 -17.52 -16.42
CA ARG A 26 -3.38 -16.25 -17.09
C ARG A 26 -2.51 -15.12 -16.52
N PRO A 27 -2.19 -14.08 -17.30
CA PRO A 27 -1.54 -12.89 -16.78
C PRO A 27 -2.31 -12.30 -15.60
N VAL A 28 -1.58 -11.80 -14.60
CA VAL A 28 -2.18 -11.09 -13.45
C VAL A 28 -2.76 -9.78 -13.95
N ASN A 29 -4.03 -9.51 -13.67
CA ASN A 29 -4.67 -8.24 -14.01
C ASN A 29 -4.46 -7.24 -12.87
N ILE A 30 -3.73 -6.16 -13.14
CA ILE A 30 -3.39 -5.13 -12.17
C ILE A 30 -4.16 -3.85 -12.52
N ALA A 31 -5.02 -3.40 -11.61
CA ALA A 31 -5.60 -2.07 -11.68
C ALA A 31 -4.57 -1.03 -11.21
N VAL A 32 -4.28 -0.04 -12.03
CA VAL A 32 -3.34 1.05 -11.71
C VAL A 32 -4.12 2.32 -11.41
N ILE A 33 -3.99 2.82 -10.20
CA ILE A 33 -4.53 4.10 -9.79
C ILE A 33 -3.35 5.04 -9.58
N GLY A 34 -3.01 5.83 -10.59
CA GLY A 34 -1.96 6.84 -10.48
C GLY A 34 -2.27 7.86 -9.40
N GLY A 35 -3.51 8.34 -9.38
CA GLY A 35 -3.97 9.37 -8.46
C GLY A 35 -3.45 10.76 -8.82
N ASP A 36 -3.03 11.52 -7.83
CA ASP A 36 -2.74 12.94 -7.91
C ASP A 36 -1.24 13.24 -7.78
N GLY A 37 -0.84 14.45 -8.15
CA GLY A 37 0.50 14.98 -7.93
C GLY A 37 1.61 14.08 -8.50
N ILE A 38 2.47 13.53 -7.64
CA ILE A 38 3.58 12.64 -8.03
C ILE A 38 3.11 11.23 -8.41
N GLY A 39 1.87 10.87 -8.06
CA GLY A 39 1.35 9.50 -8.18
C GLY A 39 1.46 8.89 -9.58
N PRO A 40 1.01 9.59 -10.65
CA PRO A 40 1.15 9.07 -12.02
C PRO A 40 2.59 8.83 -12.48
N GLU A 41 3.54 9.62 -11.99
CA GLU A 41 4.95 9.44 -12.30
C GLU A 41 5.51 8.19 -11.62
N VAL A 42 5.28 8.03 -10.32
CA VAL A 42 5.84 6.90 -9.56
C VAL A 42 5.19 5.57 -9.95
N THR A 43 3.91 5.53 -10.28
CA THR A 43 3.25 4.30 -10.75
C THR A 43 3.76 3.86 -12.11
N ARG A 44 4.00 4.81 -13.02
CA ARG A 44 4.60 4.50 -14.32
C ARG A 44 5.98 3.87 -14.18
N GLU A 45 6.82 4.39 -13.28
CA GLU A 45 8.14 3.80 -13.02
C GLU A 45 8.02 2.45 -12.29
N ALA A 46 7.05 2.29 -11.37
CA ALA A 46 6.80 1.02 -10.71
C ALA A 46 6.39 -0.08 -11.71
N VAL A 47 5.53 0.22 -12.70
CA VAL A 47 5.15 -0.74 -13.76
C VAL A 47 6.36 -1.14 -14.61
N LYS A 48 7.28 -0.20 -14.93
CA LYS A 48 8.52 -0.53 -15.63
C LYS A 48 9.40 -1.50 -14.84
N VAL A 49 9.57 -1.23 -13.54
CA VAL A 49 10.35 -2.11 -12.65
C VAL A 49 9.69 -3.48 -12.54
N LEU A 50 8.37 -3.54 -12.39
CA LEU A 50 7.63 -4.80 -12.38
C LEU A 50 7.86 -5.59 -13.67
N GLY A 51 7.73 -4.96 -14.84
CA GLY A 51 7.97 -5.59 -16.13
C GLY A 51 9.41 -6.11 -16.28
N ALA A 52 10.40 -5.39 -15.75
CA ALA A 52 11.78 -5.85 -15.75
C ALA A 52 12.02 -7.04 -14.82
N ALA A 53 11.28 -7.12 -13.71
CA ALA A 53 11.45 -8.17 -12.70
C ALA A 53 10.77 -9.49 -13.08
N VAL A 54 9.56 -9.45 -13.63
CA VAL A 54 8.74 -10.65 -13.87
C VAL A 54 8.42 -10.92 -15.34
N GLY A 55 8.78 -10.00 -16.23
CA GLY A 55 8.43 -10.05 -17.66
C GLY A 55 7.11 -9.34 -17.95
N THR A 56 7.01 -8.72 -19.11
CA THR A 56 5.82 -7.97 -19.54
C THR A 56 4.61 -8.83 -19.83
N ASP A 57 4.83 -10.10 -20.12
CA ASP A 57 3.75 -11.06 -20.41
C ASP A 57 3.11 -11.66 -19.15
N ALA A 58 3.72 -11.42 -17.97
CA ALA A 58 3.25 -11.94 -16.70
C ALA A 58 2.02 -11.19 -16.15
N PHE A 59 1.74 -9.99 -16.62
CA PHE A 59 0.64 -9.17 -16.15
C PHE A 59 0.05 -8.28 -17.25
N THR A 60 -1.15 -7.79 -16.98
CA THR A 60 -1.81 -6.73 -17.75
C THR A 60 -2.15 -5.57 -16.80
N THR A 61 -2.19 -4.35 -17.31
CA THR A 61 -2.56 -3.17 -16.51
C THR A 61 -3.80 -2.49 -17.07
N THR A 62 -4.70 -2.07 -16.18
CA THR A 62 -5.84 -1.20 -16.50
C THR A 62 -5.74 0.05 -15.65
N GLU A 63 -5.69 1.22 -16.27
CA GLU A 63 -5.58 2.50 -15.57
C GLU A 63 -6.94 3.03 -15.13
N PHE A 64 -6.99 3.58 -13.92
CA PHE A 64 -8.16 4.21 -13.32
C PHE A 64 -7.81 5.63 -12.89
N ASP A 65 -8.59 6.57 -13.38
CA ASP A 65 -8.47 7.98 -13.04
C ASP A 65 -9.32 8.29 -11.79
N LEU A 66 -8.71 8.13 -10.61
CA LEU A 66 -9.35 8.29 -9.31
C LEU A 66 -8.46 9.16 -8.39
N GLY A 67 -9.06 10.13 -7.71
CA GLY A 67 -8.34 11.03 -6.81
C GLY A 67 -8.98 12.41 -6.74
N ALA A 68 -8.22 13.39 -6.26
CA ALA A 68 -8.65 14.79 -6.13
C ALA A 68 -8.93 15.44 -7.50
N ASP A 69 -8.11 15.14 -8.50
CA ASP A 69 -8.28 15.69 -9.84
C ASP A 69 -9.57 15.17 -10.52
N ARG A 70 -9.93 13.92 -10.28
CA ARG A 70 -11.23 13.39 -10.70
C ARG A 70 -12.37 14.15 -10.02
N TYR A 71 -12.29 14.33 -8.71
CA TYR A 71 -13.28 15.08 -7.97
C TYR A 71 -13.43 16.51 -8.46
N ARG A 72 -12.34 17.21 -8.78
CA ARG A 72 -12.35 18.56 -9.34
C ARG A 72 -13.10 18.64 -10.67
N ARG A 73 -12.95 17.61 -11.49
CA ARG A 73 -13.50 17.57 -12.85
C ARG A 73 -15.00 17.28 -12.88
N ASP A 74 -15.47 16.33 -12.08
CA ASP A 74 -16.84 15.83 -12.16
C ASP A 74 -17.57 15.69 -10.82
N GLY A 75 -16.92 16.03 -9.71
CA GLY A 75 -17.49 15.97 -8.36
C GLY A 75 -17.57 14.57 -7.77
N GLU A 76 -17.06 13.56 -8.46
CA GLU A 76 -17.12 12.17 -8.01
C GLU A 76 -15.80 11.74 -7.35
N ILE A 77 -15.88 11.23 -6.13
CA ILE A 77 -14.72 10.73 -5.40
C ILE A 77 -14.67 9.19 -5.35
N TYR A 78 -15.82 8.54 -5.54
CA TYR A 78 -15.95 7.08 -5.43
C TYR A 78 -16.98 6.58 -6.45
N PRO A 79 -16.70 6.64 -7.77
CA PRO A 79 -17.62 6.21 -8.81
C PRO A 79 -17.93 4.72 -8.69
N ALA A 80 -19.20 4.36 -8.63
CA ALA A 80 -19.64 2.99 -8.43
C ALA A 80 -19.19 2.04 -9.55
N ASP A 81 -19.23 2.51 -10.79
CA ASP A 81 -18.83 1.70 -11.95
C ASP A 81 -17.33 1.43 -11.95
N ASP A 82 -16.50 2.45 -11.65
CA ASP A 82 -15.05 2.27 -11.55
C ASP A 82 -14.67 1.30 -10.42
N ILE A 83 -15.37 1.37 -9.27
CA ILE A 83 -15.14 0.46 -8.17
C ILE A 83 -15.55 -0.99 -8.51
N ALA A 84 -16.65 -1.14 -9.26
CA ALA A 84 -17.06 -2.46 -9.74
C ALA A 84 -16.06 -3.07 -10.74
N GLU A 85 -15.41 -2.24 -11.56
CA GLU A 85 -14.32 -2.68 -12.44
C GLU A 85 -13.04 -2.99 -11.66
N LEU A 86 -12.67 -2.14 -10.67
CA LEU A 86 -11.54 -2.41 -9.76
C LEU A 86 -11.66 -3.77 -9.05
N ALA A 87 -12.87 -4.15 -8.65
CA ALA A 87 -13.13 -5.42 -7.99
C ALA A 87 -12.82 -6.65 -8.85
N LYS A 88 -12.65 -6.49 -10.16
CA LYS A 88 -12.31 -7.57 -11.09
C LYS A 88 -10.79 -7.77 -11.24
N ALA A 89 -10.00 -6.84 -10.74
CA ALA A 89 -8.55 -6.93 -10.78
C ALA A 89 -8.02 -7.90 -9.71
N ASP A 90 -6.90 -8.55 -9.99
CA ASP A 90 -6.22 -9.43 -9.04
C ASP A 90 -5.44 -8.62 -7.99
N ALA A 91 -4.98 -7.41 -8.37
CA ALA A 91 -4.26 -6.50 -7.49
C ALA A 91 -4.50 -5.05 -7.88
N ILE A 92 -4.29 -4.13 -6.94
CA ILE A 92 -4.35 -2.70 -7.16
C ILE A 92 -2.97 -2.10 -6.88
N LEU A 93 -2.39 -1.44 -7.88
CA LEU A 93 -1.20 -0.61 -7.72
C LEU A 93 -1.66 0.84 -7.52
N LEU A 94 -1.49 1.33 -6.31
CA LEU A 94 -1.90 2.68 -5.92
C LEU A 94 -0.68 3.59 -5.83
N GLY A 95 -0.74 4.72 -6.51
CA GLY A 95 0.24 5.79 -6.42
C GLY A 95 0.01 6.71 -5.22
N ALA A 96 -0.26 7.97 -5.47
CA ALA A 96 -0.58 8.96 -4.44
C ALA A 96 -1.93 9.59 -4.72
N VAL A 97 -2.79 9.68 -3.72
CA VAL A 97 -4.10 10.31 -3.83
C VAL A 97 -4.25 11.39 -2.76
N GLY A 98 -4.74 12.54 -3.14
CA GLY A 98 -4.96 13.66 -2.24
C GLY A 98 -4.76 15.01 -2.93
N ALA A 99 -5.44 16.02 -2.41
CA ALA A 99 -5.21 17.39 -2.85
C ALA A 99 -3.89 17.93 -2.28
N GLU A 100 -3.29 18.89 -2.97
CA GLU A 100 -2.10 19.61 -2.51
C GLU A 100 -2.37 20.33 -1.17
N PRO A 101 -1.34 20.50 -0.33
CA PRO A 101 -1.47 21.22 0.93
C PRO A 101 -2.01 22.65 0.72
N GLY A 102 -3.10 22.98 1.41
CA GLY A 102 -3.73 24.30 1.32
C GLY A 102 -4.76 24.44 0.20
N ALA A 103 -5.07 23.38 -0.54
CA ALA A 103 -6.19 23.38 -1.49
C ALA A 103 -7.52 23.72 -0.80
N THR A 104 -8.31 24.59 -1.42
CA THR A 104 -9.61 25.04 -0.91
C THR A 104 -10.79 24.51 -1.72
N ASP A 105 -10.51 23.95 -2.87
CA ASP A 105 -11.46 23.40 -3.85
C ASP A 105 -11.80 21.93 -3.61
N VAL A 106 -10.98 21.23 -2.79
CA VAL A 106 -11.24 19.87 -2.33
C VAL A 106 -11.40 19.89 -0.81
N PRO A 107 -12.54 19.47 -0.26
CA PRO A 107 -12.72 19.43 1.19
C PRO A 107 -11.65 18.60 1.89
N SER A 108 -11.12 19.12 3.00
CA SER A 108 -10.05 18.44 3.76
C SER A 108 -10.46 17.03 4.19
N GLY A 109 -9.59 16.06 3.90
CA GLY A 109 -9.81 14.65 4.20
C GLY A 109 -10.89 13.96 3.35
N LEU A 110 -11.39 14.60 2.29
CA LEU A 110 -12.37 14.00 1.40
C LEU A 110 -11.78 12.78 0.67
N VAL A 111 -10.58 12.92 0.12
CA VAL A 111 -9.94 11.85 -0.66
C VAL A 111 -9.57 10.68 0.26
N GLU A 112 -9.02 10.96 1.43
CA GLU A 112 -8.65 9.93 2.40
C GLU A 112 -9.86 9.15 2.91
N ARG A 113 -10.92 9.85 3.32
CA ARG A 113 -12.13 9.21 3.89
C ARG A 113 -13.09 8.73 2.81
N GLY A 114 -13.29 9.56 1.79
CA GLY A 114 -14.29 9.30 0.75
C GLY A 114 -13.82 8.28 -0.30
N PHE A 115 -12.52 8.14 -0.53
CA PHE A 115 -11.96 7.18 -1.47
C PHE A 115 -11.13 6.10 -0.77
N LEU A 116 -9.98 6.45 -0.21
CA LEU A 116 -8.99 5.47 0.25
C LEU A 116 -9.51 4.53 1.36
N LEU A 117 -10.15 5.09 2.39
CA LEU A 117 -10.73 4.28 3.46
C LEU A 117 -11.93 3.46 2.98
N ARG A 118 -12.78 4.06 2.13
CA ARG A 118 -13.93 3.32 1.55
C ARG A 118 -13.46 2.13 0.71
N LEU A 119 -12.41 2.31 -0.11
CA LEU A 119 -11.83 1.24 -0.90
C LEU A 119 -11.32 0.11 -0.01
N ARG A 120 -10.59 0.45 1.05
CA ARG A 120 -10.07 -0.51 2.03
C ARG A 120 -11.19 -1.35 2.65
N PHE A 121 -12.27 -0.72 3.10
CA PHE A 121 -13.40 -1.42 3.69
C PHE A 121 -14.18 -2.24 2.67
N ALA A 122 -14.40 -1.70 1.47
CA ALA A 122 -15.14 -2.40 0.42
C ALA A 122 -14.47 -3.69 -0.04
N PHE A 123 -13.13 -3.74 -0.02
CA PHE A 123 -12.34 -4.90 -0.44
C PHE A 123 -11.77 -5.69 0.74
N ASP A 124 -12.16 -5.35 1.97
CA ASP A 124 -11.71 -6.01 3.20
C ASP A 124 -10.16 -6.10 3.31
N HIS A 125 -9.49 -4.98 3.00
CA HIS A 125 -8.04 -4.88 3.09
C HIS A 125 -7.61 -4.71 4.57
N TYR A 126 -7.83 -5.73 5.39
CA TYR A 126 -7.59 -5.67 6.84
C TYR A 126 -6.12 -5.71 7.22
N VAL A 127 -5.26 -6.31 6.41
CA VAL A 127 -3.81 -6.35 6.65
C VAL A 127 -3.12 -5.20 5.94
N ASN A 128 -2.46 -4.33 6.71
CA ASN A 128 -1.53 -3.33 6.22
C ASN A 128 -0.10 -3.78 6.53
N LEU A 129 0.58 -4.30 5.52
CA LEU A 129 1.92 -4.87 5.63
C LEU A 129 2.97 -3.82 5.30
N ARG A 130 3.89 -3.55 6.23
CA ARG A 130 4.92 -2.52 6.09
C ARG A 130 6.31 -3.09 6.36
N PRO A 131 7.00 -3.61 5.33
CA PRO A 131 8.38 -4.02 5.47
C PRO A 131 9.29 -2.79 5.63
N ALA A 132 10.27 -2.87 6.53
CA ALA A 132 11.29 -1.86 6.73
C ALA A 132 12.65 -2.54 6.80
N ARG A 133 13.53 -2.21 5.85
CA ARG A 133 14.87 -2.79 5.76
C ARG A 133 15.89 -1.69 5.49
N LEU A 134 16.97 -1.69 6.25
CA LEU A 134 18.13 -0.86 5.96
C LEU A 134 19.10 -1.65 5.07
N PHE A 135 19.26 -1.20 3.83
CA PHE A 135 20.16 -1.83 2.88
C PHE A 135 21.62 -1.44 3.15
N PRO A 136 22.59 -2.32 2.84
CA PRO A 136 24.01 -1.98 2.93
C PRO A 136 24.38 -0.73 2.12
N GLY A 137 25.14 0.19 2.72
CA GLY A 137 25.56 1.44 2.08
C GLY A 137 24.50 2.54 2.06
N VAL A 138 23.36 2.34 2.71
CA VAL A 138 22.34 3.38 2.92
C VAL A 138 22.45 3.91 4.36
N ASP A 139 22.60 5.23 4.48
CA ASP A 139 22.61 5.88 5.80
C ASP A 139 21.21 5.89 6.41
N GLY A 140 21.09 5.41 7.64
CA GLY A 140 19.85 5.46 8.40
C GLY A 140 19.78 6.67 9.33
N VAL A 141 18.57 6.98 9.81
CA VAL A 141 18.37 8.04 10.83
C VAL A 141 18.79 7.63 12.23
N LEU A 142 19.03 6.33 12.45
CA LEU A 142 19.52 5.81 13.70
C LEU A 142 21.04 5.83 13.73
N SER A 143 21.64 5.91 14.93
CA SER A 143 23.09 5.91 15.08
C SER A 143 23.71 4.59 14.60
N GLU A 144 24.93 4.68 14.06
CA GLU A 144 25.71 3.51 13.59
C GLU A 144 25.85 2.42 14.66
N ASN A 145 25.96 2.79 15.93
CA ASN A 145 26.06 1.82 17.03
C ASN A 145 24.83 0.93 17.16
N ILE A 146 23.64 1.43 16.79
CA ILE A 146 22.40 0.65 16.83
C ILE A 146 22.28 -0.21 15.57
N THR A 147 22.66 0.31 14.42
CA THR A 147 22.47 -0.38 13.13
C THR A 147 23.55 -1.43 12.84
N ASN A 148 24.76 -1.30 13.41
CA ASN A 148 25.83 -2.29 13.25
C ASN A 148 25.62 -3.55 14.10
N ASP A 149 25.01 -3.40 15.30
CA ASP A 149 24.75 -4.54 16.18
C ASP A 149 23.44 -5.28 15.85
N ALA A 150 22.48 -4.57 15.25
CA ALA A 150 21.19 -5.13 14.85
C ALA A 150 20.70 -4.45 13.56
N PRO A 151 20.92 -5.08 12.39
CA PRO A 151 20.42 -4.54 11.13
C PRO A 151 18.90 -4.41 11.17
N ILE A 152 18.38 -3.28 10.64
CA ILE A 152 16.95 -3.06 10.53
C ILE A 152 16.43 -3.97 9.41
N ASP A 153 15.72 -5.01 9.79
CA ASP A 153 14.98 -5.89 8.88
C ASP A 153 13.76 -6.42 9.63
N LEU A 154 12.63 -5.76 9.44
CA LEU A 154 11.40 -6.06 10.16
C LEU A 154 10.18 -5.82 9.29
N VAL A 155 9.07 -6.44 9.65
CA VAL A 155 7.77 -6.19 9.03
C VAL A 155 6.77 -5.78 10.10
N VAL A 156 6.16 -4.61 9.93
CA VAL A 156 5.03 -4.18 10.77
C VAL A 156 3.74 -4.65 10.10
N VAL A 157 2.99 -5.49 10.79
CA VAL A 157 1.65 -5.90 10.38
C VAL A 157 0.66 -5.07 11.16
N ARG A 158 -0.08 -4.19 10.46
CA ARG A 158 -1.08 -3.31 11.05
C ARG A 158 -2.46 -3.76 10.65
N GLU A 159 -3.36 -3.86 11.62
CA GLU A 159 -4.79 -4.01 11.38
C GLU A 159 -5.35 -2.73 10.73
N GLY A 160 -6.25 -2.84 9.77
CA GLY A 160 -6.70 -1.71 8.95
C GLY A 160 -8.20 -1.49 8.86
N THR A 161 -9.04 -2.40 9.38
CA THR A 161 -10.50 -2.34 9.23
C THR A 161 -11.29 -2.43 10.53
N GLU A 162 -10.69 -2.96 11.58
CA GLU A 162 -11.32 -3.15 12.89
C GLU A 162 -10.74 -2.22 13.97
N GLY A 163 -11.20 -2.39 15.19
CA GLY A 163 -10.75 -1.61 16.35
C GLY A 163 -11.06 -0.12 16.18
N LEU A 164 -10.05 0.73 16.28
CA LEU A 164 -10.18 2.18 16.14
C LEU A 164 -10.55 2.63 14.71
N TYR A 165 -10.42 1.74 13.72
CA TYR A 165 -10.69 2.03 12.32
C TYR A 165 -12.09 1.61 11.86
N CYS A 166 -12.86 0.88 12.66
CA CYS A 166 -14.20 0.44 12.30
C CYS A 166 -15.23 1.58 12.16
N GLY A 167 -14.84 2.82 12.49
CA GLY A 167 -15.69 3.99 12.35
C GLY A 167 -16.83 4.07 13.37
N ASN A 168 -16.85 3.23 14.37
CA ASN A 168 -17.84 3.28 15.46
C ASN A 168 -17.56 4.50 16.34
N GLY A 169 -18.28 5.55 16.09
CA GLY A 169 -18.18 6.79 16.83
C GLY A 169 -19.44 7.64 16.67
N GLY A 170 -19.61 8.59 17.53
CA GLY A 170 -20.71 9.52 17.46
C GLY A 170 -20.48 10.74 18.35
N VAL A 171 -21.28 11.76 18.11
CA VAL A 171 -21.28 12.99 18.89
C VAL A 171 -22.39 12.91 19.90
N VAL A 172 -22.05 13.05 21.18
CA VAL A 172 -23.03 13.15 22.26
C VAL A 172 -23.46 14.61 22.41
N ARG A 173 -24.77 14.86 22.45
CA ARG A 173 -25.36 16.20 22.57
C ARG A 173 -25.03 17.11 21.39
N ALA A 174 -25.05 16.57 20.17
CA ALA A 174 -24.76 17.32 18.94
C ALA A 174 -25.57 18.63 18.88
N GLY A 175 -24.89 19.73 18.49
CA GLY A 175 -25.48 21.05 18.38
C GLY A 175 -25.76 21.78 19.70
N THR A 176 -25.28 21.26 20.84
CA THR A 176 -25.41 21.92 22.13
C THR A 176 -24.07 22.47 22.61
N PRO A 177 -24.04 23.44 23.56
CA PRO A 177 -22.79 23.91 24.17
C PRO A 177 -21.98 22.83 24.92
N HIS A 178 -22.51 21.64 25.06
CA HIS A 178 -21.90 20.50 25.75
C HIS A 178 -21.61 19.31 24.79
N GLU A 179 -21.49 19.61 23.51
CA GLU A 179 -21.05 18.67 22.47
C GLU A 179 -19.64 18.12 22.72
#